data_52e93552562ff25eed4a9e5d6276cdad
#
_entry.id   52e93552562ff25eed4a9e5d6276cdad
#
_cell.length_a   1.000
_cell.length_b   1.000
_cell.length_c   1.000
_cell.angle_alpha   90.00
_cell.angle_beta   90.00
_cell.angle_gamma   90.00
#
_symmetry.space_group_name_H-M   'P 1'
#
loop_
_entity.id
_entity.type
_entity.pdbx_description
1 polymer ?
#
loop_
_entity_poly.entity_id
_entity_poly.type
_entity_poly.pdbx_seq_one_letter_code
_entity_poly.pdbx_strand_id
1 'polypeptide(L)'
;MRKFAAVLLAGGRSSRMRTNKALIEYKGLPLWRFQIDKLAQLDPDQLFLSVPPDLEFPSGPWRFVHDRAAGLGPLGGLEAALRRTRSDLLVALGVDMPAMTTSFLADMLEQSRSAGMVPLVDGFYCGLAAVYPVKILPLVEKILSSQDRSFQHLIREALKSGTMKAKEIPLPQAALFTNWNSPKDTGHC
;
A
#
# COMPACT_ATOMS: atom_id res chain seq x y z
N MET A 1 22.60 4.63 -3.03
CA MET A 1 21.28 4.08 -2.60
C MET A 1 20.31 4.15 -3.77
N ARG A 2 19.40 3.19 -3.89
CA ARG A 2 18.36 3.25 -4.92
C ARG A 2 17.34 4.31 -4.57
N LYS A 3 16.94 5.11 -5.57
CA LYS A 3 15.85 6.06 -5.41
C LYS A 3 14.52 5.30 -5.38
N PHE A 4 13.77 5.46 -4.31
CA PHE A 4 12.42 4.89 -4.19
C PHE A 4 11.48 5.90 -3.59
N ALA A 5 10.21 5.74 -3.88
CA ALA A 5 9.12 6.46 -3.25
C ALA A 5 8.32 5.53 -2.34
N ALA A 6 7.52 6.09 -1.46
CA ALA A 6 6.58 5.33 -0.64
C ALA A 6 5.18 5.96 -0.70
N VAL A 7 4.14 5.13 -0.60
CA VAL A 7 2.74 5.57 -0.52
C VAL A 7 2.00 4.84 0.59
N LEU A 8 1.32 5.63 1.44
CA LEU A 8 0.30 5.12 2.33
C LEU A 8 -1.06 5.17 1.60
N LEU A 9 -1.69 4.02 1.44
CA LEU A 9 -3.03 3.88 0.85
C LEU A 9 -4.07 4.00 1.97
N ALA A 10 -4.51 5.22 2.25
CA ALA A 10 -5.50 5.53 3.29
C ALA A 10 -6.92 5.73 2.72
N GLY A 11 -7.08 5.64 1.40
CA GLY A 11 -8.34 5.66 0.69
C GLY A 11 -8.99 4.28 0.66
N GLY A 12 -10.26 4.21 1.04
CA GLY A 12 -11.11 3.02 0.95
C GLY A 12 -12.40 3.28 1.71
N ARG A 13 -13.55 3.18 1.03
CA ARG A 13 -14.85 3.20 1.73
C ARG A 13 -14.95 1.91 2.53
N SER A 14 -14.72 2.02 3.84
CA SER A 14 -15.17 0.99 4.78
C SER A 14 -16.70 1.03 4.83
N SER A 15 -17.37 0.37 3.88
CA SER A 15 -18.84 0.28 3.86
C SER A 15 -19.42 -0.38 5.11
N ARG A 16 -18.58 -1.07 5.89
CA ARG A 16 -18.97 -1.78 7.12
C ARG A 16 -18.67 -1.00 8.39
N MET A 17 -17.78 -0.03 8.35
CA MET A 17 -17.48 0.85 9.49
C MET A 17 -17.99 2.24 9.16
N ARG A 18 -18.90 2.77 9.97
CA ARG A 18 -19.42 4.16 9.85
C ARG A 18 -18.32 5.22 10.04
N THR A 19 -17.10 4.80 10.41
CA THR A 19 -15.93 5.64 10.69
C THR A 19 -14.81 5.32 9.69
N ASN A 20 -14.10 6.34 9.22
CA ASN A 20 -12.94 6.15 8.37
C ASN A 20 -11.82 5.46 9.17
N LYS A 21 -11.38 4.27 8.73
CA LYS A 21 -10.33 3.48 9.38
C LYS A 21 -9.05 4.27 9.63
N ALA A 22 -8.70 5.19 8.74
CA ALA A 22 -7.51 6.01 8.86
C ALA A 22 -7.51 6.88 10.13
N LEU A 23 -8.69 7.26 10.63
CA LEU A 23 -8.86 8.12 11.81
C LEU A 23 -8.98 7.35 13.14
N ILE A 24 -9.02 6.02 13.10
CA ILE A 24 -9.05 5.21 14.32
C ILE A 24 -7.77 5.43 15.11
N GLU A 25 -7.90 5.60 16.42
CA GLU A 25 -6.74 5.72 17.31
C GLU A 25 -6.02 4.38 17.47
N TYR A 26 -4.70 4.41 17.32
CA TYR A 26 -3.80 3.30 17.54
C TYR A 26 -2.54 3.78 18.28
N LYS A 27 -2.29 3.25 19.47
CA LYS A 27 -1.13 3.65 20.30
C LYS A 27 -1.01 5.16 20.53
N GLY A 28 -2.15 5.83 20.75
CA GLY A 28 -2.21 7.27 21.01
C GLY A 28 -2.11 8.17 19.77
N LEU A 29 -2.11 7.60 18.55
CA LEU A 29 -2.07 8.35 17.29
C LEU A 29 -3.18 7.87 16.35
N PRO A 30 -3.70 8.72 15.45
CA PRO A 30 -4.52 8.24 14.35
C PRO A 30 -3.77 7.20 13.51
N LEU A 31 -4.43 6.12 13.10
CA LEU A 31 -3.81 4.99 12.41
C LEU A 31 -3.04 5.40 11.14
N TRP A 32 -3.57 6.36 10.37
CA TRP A 32 -2.85 6.89 9.21
C TRP A 32 -1.52 7.51 9.59
N ARG A 33 -1.49 8.25 10.72
CA ARG A 33 -0.25 8.90 11.20
C ARG A 33 0.77 7.86 11.63
N PHE A 34 0.34 6.87 12.38
CA PHE A 34 1.20 5.76 12.81
C PHE A 34 1.81 5.02 11.60
N GLN A 35 1.04 4.81 10.55
CA GLN A 35 1.48 4.09 9.36
C GLN A 35 2.39 4.94 8.44
N ILE A 36 2.09 6.23 8.25
CA ILE A 36 2.93 7.08 7.41
C ILE A 36 4.30 7.33 8.04
N ASP A 37 4.37 7.40 9.38
CA ASP A 37 5.62 7.54 10.11
C ASP A 37 6.52 6.31 9.95
N LYS A 38 5.96 5.10 9.80
CA LYS A 38 6.72 3.89 9.41
C LYS A 38 7.34 4.01 8.02
N LEU A 39 6.57 4.51 7.06
CA LEU A 39 7.07 4.71 5.70
C LEU A 39 8.16 5.80 5.67
N ALA A 40 8.00 6.86 6.47
CA ALA A 40 9.01 7.91 6.59
C ALA A 40 10.35 7.39 7.15
N GLN A 41 10.32 6.39 8.06
CA GLN A 41 11.53 5.74 8.59
C GLN A 41 12.35 4.97 7.55
N LEU A 42 11.76 4.64 6.39
CA LEU A 42 12.49 4.05 5.27
C LEU A 42 13.34 5.07 4.51
N ASP A 43 13.19 6.35 4.79
CA ASP A 43 13.87 7.48 4.13
C ASP A 43 13.64 7.52 2.59
N PRO A 44 12.36 7.54 2.12
CA PRO A 44 12.06 7.61 0.69
C PRO A 44 12.35 9.00 0.12
N ASP A 45 12.77 9.08 -1.16
CA ASP A 45 12.92 10.36 -1.88
C ASP A 45 11.60 11.14 -2.00
N GLN A 46 10.47 10.41 -2.03
CA GLN A 46 9.13 10.97 -2.08
C GLN A 46 8.18 10.12 -1.22
N LEU A 47 7.43 10.79 -0.36
CA LEU A 47 6.41 10.16 0.46
C LEU A 47 5.03 10.68 0.03
N PHE A 48 4.12 9.74 -0.26
CA PHE A 48 2.75 10.03 -0.68
C PHE A 48 1.74 9.54 0.35
N LEU A 49 0.65 10.30 0.50
CA LEU A 49 -0.54 9.90 1.23
C LEU A 49 -1.73 9.91 0.27
N SER A 50 -2.24 8.72 -0.05
CA SER A 50 -3.45 8.56 -0.86
C SER A 50 -4.67 8.66 0.04
N VAL A 51 -5.49 9.67 -0.19
CA VAL A 51 -6.67 9.98 0.61
C VAL A 51 -7.90 10.22 -0.28
N PRO A 52 -9.11 9.96 0.22
CA PRO A 52 -10.34 10.39 -0.43
C PRO A 52 -10.36 11.92 -0.57
N PRO A 53 -10.94 12.46 -1.64
CA PRO A 53 -10.96 13.92 -1.87
C PRO A 53 -11.84 14.70 -0.89
N ASP A 54 -12.74 14.01 -0.19
CA ASP A 54 -13.70 14.54 0.79
C ASP A 54 -13.17 14.55 2.23
N LEU A 55 -11.93 14.14 2.45
CA LEU A 55 -11.31 14.13 3.77
C LEU A 55 -10.08 15.03 3.83
N GLU A 56 -10.05 15.86 4.86
CA GLU A 56 -8.90 16.68 5.18
C GLU A 56 -7.94 15.96 6.12
N PHE A 57 -6.66 16.00 5.78
CA PHE A 57 -5.57 15.50 6.59
C PHE A 57 -4.56 16.61 6.83
N PRO A 58 -3.91 16.66 8.01
CA PRO A 58 -2.87 17.65 8.27
C PRO A 58 -1.75 17.59 7.23
N SER A 59 -1.18 18.73 6.89
CA SER A 59 0.02 18.81 6.05
C SER A 59 1.24 18.25 6.78
N GLY A 60 2.22 17.78 6.00
CA GLY A 60 3.44 17.18 6.55
C GLY A 60 4.48 16.95 5.45
N PRO A 61 5.53 16.16 5.73
CA PRO A 61 6.58 15.86 4.75
C PRO A 61 6.13 14.88 3.66
N TRP A 62 4.85 14.75 3.42
CA TRP A 62 4.21 13.93 2.39
C TRP A 62 3.46 14.80 1.40
N ARG A 63 3.19 14.22 0.21
CA ARG A 63 2.34 14.81 -0.82
C ARG A 63 1.04 14.03 -0.92
N PHE A 64 -0.07 14.74 -0.96
CA PHE A 64 -1.37 14.10 -1.19
C PHE A 64 -1.51 13.62 -2.64
N VAL A 65 -2.07 12.44 -2.81
CA VAL A 65 -2.50 11.90 -4.08
C VAL A 65 -3.96 11.46 -3.98
N HIS A 66 -4.71 11.68 -5.04
CA HIS A 66 -6.13 11.36 -5.10
C HIS A 66 -6.42 10.49 -6.31
N ASP A 67 -7.39 9.61 -6.18
CA ASP A 67 -7.89 8.78 -7.28
C ASP A 67 -8.43 9.67 -8.40
N ARG A 68 -8.22 9.26 -9.65
CA ARG A 68 -8.76 9.99 -10.82
C ARG A 68 -10.29 9.95 -10.90
N ALA A 69 -10.90 8.93 -10.33
CA ALA A 69 -12.34 8.73 -10.28
C ALA A 69 -12.75 8.08 -8.96
N ALA A 70 -13.97 8.36 -8.53
CA ALA A 70 -14.52 7.73 -7.34
C ALA A 70 -14.68 6.21 -7.53
N GLY A 71 -14.44 5.45 -6.46
CA GLY A 71 -14.71 4.01 -6.45
C GLY A 71 -13.63 3.12 -7.06
N LEU A 72 -12.43 3.65 -7.36
CA LEU A 72 -11.30 2.85 -7.83
C LEU A 72 -10.61 2.06 -6.71
N GLY A 73 -10.95 2.35 -5.45
CA GLY A 73 -10.38 1.68 -4.30
C GLY A 73 -8.86 1.90 -4.15
N PRO A 74 -8.16 1.08 -3.36
CA PRO A 74 -6.73 1.28 -3.11
C PRO A 74 -5.86 1.19 -4.38
N LEU A 75 -6.35 0.55 -5.44
CA LEU A 75 -5.64 0.47 -6.72
C LEU A 75 -5.59 1.82 -7.44
N GLY A 76 -6.63 2.67 -7.28
CA GLY A 76 -6.63 4.05 -7.76
C GLY A 76 -5.56 4.90 -7.07
N GLY A 77 -5.42 4.77 -5.75
CA GLY A 77 -4.36 5.43 -4.98
C GLY A 77 -2.96 4.98 -5.38
N LEU A 78 -2.76 3.68 -5.67
CA LEU A 78 -1.52 3.16 -6.21
C LEU A 78 -1.19 3.80 -7.57
N GLU A 79 -2.16 3.85 -8.48
CA GLU A 79 -2.00 4.47 -9.79
C GLU A 79 -1.61 5.95 -9.68
N ALA A 80 -2.32 6.71 -8.81
CA ALA A 80 -2.05 8.12 -8.59
C ALA A 80 -0.64 8.39 -8.06
N ALA A 81 -0.11 7.52 -7.18
CA ALA A 81 1.25 7.61 -6.68
C ALA A 81 2.29 7.23 -7.76
N LEU A 82 2.05 6.14 -8.52
CA LEU A 82 2.92 5.71 -9.62
C LEU A 82 3.08 6.79 -10.69
N ARG A 83 2.03 7.54 -11.00
CA ARG A 83 2.08 8.67 -11.96
C ARG A 83 2.91 9.85 -11.47
N ARG A 84 3.04 10.05 -10.17
CA ARG A 84 3.69 11.21 -9.56
C ARG A 84 5.09 10.94 -9.08
N THR A 85 5.47 9.68 -8.93
CA THR A 85 6.82 9.33 -8.49
C THR A 85 7.85 9.58 -9.58
N ARG A 86 9.06 10.00 -9.15
CA ARG A 86 10.26 10.17 -9.99
C ARG A 86 11.29 9.09 -9.71
N SER A 87 10.96 8.15 -8.85
CA SER A 87 11.82 7.03 -8.46
C SER A 87 11.49 5.79 -9.27
N ASP A 88 12.37 4.81 -9.29
CA ASP A 88 12.18 3.55 -10.04
C ASP A 88 11.22 2.58 -9.36
N LEU A 89 11.14 2.67 -8.01
CA LEU A 89 10.34 1.80 -7.17
C LEU A 89 9.40 2.61 -6.28
N LEU A 90 8.23 2.02 -5.99
CA LEU A 90 7.22 2.55 -5.07
C LEU A 90 6.88 1.48 -4.02
N VAL A 91 7.17 1.76 -2.74
CA VAL A 91 6.70 0.95 -1.61
C VAL A 91 5.27 1.36 -1.29
N ALA A 92 4.33 0.41 -1.32
CA ALA A 92 2.95 0.64 -0.95
C ALA A 92 2.62 -0.02 0.39
N LEU A 93 1.87 0.68 1.24
CA LEU A 93 1.34 0.17 2.50
C LEU A 93 -0.13 0.57 2.65
N GLY A 94 -0.98 -0.40 2.97
CA GLY A 94 -2.38 -0.16 3.36
C GLY A 94 -2.46 0.38 4.79
N VAL A 95 -3.36 1.33 5.02
CA VAL A 95 -3.58 1.92 6.35
C VAL A 95 -4.03 0.89 7.37
N ASP A 96 -4.75 -0.15 6.94
CA ASP A 96 -5.36 -1.18 7.77
C ASP A 96 -4.42 -2.35 8.15
N MET A 97 -3.10 -2.19 7.99
CA MET A 97 -2.09 -3.19 8.32
C MET A 97 -1.15 -2.71 9.45
N PRO A 98 -1.65 -2.45 10.68
CA PRO A 98 -0.85 -1.87 11.76
C PRO A 98 0.30 -2.76 12.25
N ALA A 99 0.17 -4.08 12.09
CA ALA A 99 1.20 -5.05 12.46
C ALA A 99 2.42 -5.05 11.51
N MET A 100 2.29 -4.49 10.28
CA MET A 100 3.40 -4.40 9.34
C MET A 100 4.56 -3.61 9.94
N THR A 101 5.80 -4.10 9.74
CA THR A 101 7.01 -3.48 10.29
C THR A 101 7.83 -2.77 9.22
N THR A 102 8.56 -1.73 9.66
CA THR A 102 9.52 -1.01 8.81
C THR A 102 10.62 -1.94 8.31
N SER A 103 11.13 -2.85 9.16
CA SER A 103 12.16 -3.82 8.78
C SER A 103 11.70 -4.76 7.67
N PHE A 104 10.46 -5.27 7.73
CA PHE A 104 9.93 -6.12 6.67
C PHE A 104 9.83 -5.38 5.33
N LEU A 105 9.36 -4.12 5.33
CA LEU A 105 9.29 -3.31 4.11
C LEU A 105 10.69 -2.98 3.56
N ALA A 106 11.67 -2.74 4.43
CA ALA A 106 13.07 -2.53 4.05
C ALA A 106 13.65 -3.78 3.38
N ASP A 107 13.43 -4.97 3.95
CA ASP A 107 13.86 -6.25 3.38
C ASP A 107 13.24 -6.49 1.99
N MET A 108 11.95 -6.19 1.85
CA MET A 108 11.25 -6.29 0.56
C MET A 108 11.86 -5.35 -0.48
N LEU A 109 12.16 -4.11 -0.08
CA LEU A 109 12.76 -3.11 -0.95
C LEU A 109 14.17 -3.52 -1.39
N GLU A 110 15.00 -4.03 -0.47
CA GLU A 110 16.36 -4.50 -0.75
C GLU A 110 16.36 -5.67 -1.76
N GLN A 111 15.41 -6.60 -1.60
CA GLN A 111 15.24 -7.75 -2.50
C GLN A 111 14.63 -7.35 -3.84
N SER A 112 13.97 -6.20 -3.94
CA SER A 112 13.38 -5.66 -5.17
C SER A 112 14.49 -5.04 -6.04
N ARG A 113 14.97 -5.76 -7.04
CA ARG A 113 16.01 -5.27 -7.97
C ARG A 113 15.38 -4.56 -9.19
N SER A 114 15.31 -5.25 -10.31
CA SER A 114 14.68 -4.77 -11.56
C SER A 114 13.20 -5.14 -11.65
N ALA A 115 12.74 -6.03 -10.79
CA ALA A 115 11.35 -6.44 -10.63
C ALA A 115 10.83 -5.99 -9.26
N GLY A 116 9.54 -5.67 -9.19
CA GLY A 116 8.86 -5.47 -7.91
C GLY A 116 8.73 -6.76 -7.11
N MET A 117 8.28 -6.64 -5.86
CA MET A 117 8.09 -7.78 -4.97
C MET A 117 6.74 -7.69 -4.27
N VAL A 118 6.02 -8.81 -4.22
CA VAL A 118 4.75 -8.93 -3.52
C VAL A 118 4.78 -10.14 -2.57
N PRO A 119 4.34 -10.00 -1.31
CA PRO A 119 4.18 -11.12 -0.40
C PRO A 119 3.06 -12.05 -0.85
N LEU A 120 3.30 -13.36 -0.72
CA LEU A 120 2.30 -14.41 -0.88
C LEU A 120 2.07 -15.06 0.49
N VAL A 121 0.86 -14.90 1.04
CA VAL A 121 0.46 -15.40 2.37
C VAL A 121 -0.75 -16.31 2.18
N ASP A 122 -0.66 -17.56 2.57
CA ASP A 122 -1.73 -18.56 2.46
C ASP A 122 -2.41 -18.59 1.07
N GLY A 123 -1.61 -18.50 0.01
CA GLY A 123 -2.10 -18.50 -1.37
C GLY A 123 -2.67 -17.18 -1.88
N PHE A 124 -2.65 -16.10 -1.06
CA PHE A 124 -3.14 -14.77 -1.45
C PHE A 124 -2.00 -13.75 -1.55
N TYR A 125 -2.01 -12.95 -2.60
CA TYR A 125 -1.05 -11.85 -2.77
C TYR A 125 -1.43 -10.62 -1.96
N CYS A 126 -0.50 -10.13 -1.15
CA CYS A 126 -0.70 -8.95 -0.30
C CYS A 126 -0.28 -7.67 -1.02
N GLY A 127 -1.08 -7.23 -2.00
CA GLY A 127 -0.78 -6.04 -2.81
C GLY A 127 -0.77 -4.72 -2.04
N LEU A 128 -1.35 -4.67 -0.84
CA LEU A 128 -1.31 -3.49 0.04
C LEU A 128 -0.02 -3.36 0.86
N ALA A 129 0.89 -4.34 0.81
CA ALA A 129 2.20 -4.28 1.45
C ALA A 129 3.24 -4.84 0.47
N ALA A 130 3.56 -4.08 -0.58
CA ALA A 130 4.36 -4.56 -1.70
C ALA A 130 5.26 -3.46 -2.26
N VAL A 131 6.28 -3.86 -3.01
CA VAL A 131 7.16 -2.95 -3.75
C VAL A 131 6.85 -3.05 -5.23
N TYR A 132 6.41 -1.96 -5.83
CA TYR A 132 6.01 -1.86 -7.22
C TYR A 132 7.09 -1.17 -8.06
N PRO A 133 7.53 -1.73 -9.20
CA PRO A 133 8.36 -0.98 -10.14
C PRO A 133 7.49 0.02 -10.90
N VAL A 134 7.98 1.24 -11.14
CA VAL A 134 7.17 2.28 -11.80
C VAL A 134 6.74 1.88 -13.21
N LYS A 135 7.53 1.06 -13.89
CA LYS A 135 7.17 0.49 -15.20
C LYS A 135 5.87 -0.37 -15.21
N ILE A 136 5.30 -0.69 -14.02
CA ILE A 136 4.01 -1.40 -13.93
C ILE A 136 2.81 -0.50 -14.25
N LEU A 137 2.97 0.82 -14.29
CA LEU A 137 1.89 1.78 -14.45
C LEU A 137 0.94 1.47 -15.63
N PRO A 138 1.42 1.15 -16.85
CA PRO A 138 0.51 0.81 -17.95
C PRO A 138 -0.37 -0.41 -17.66
N LEU A 139 0.15 -1.40 -16.91
CA LEU A 139 -0.63 -2.56 -16.50
C LEU A 139 -1.69 -2.17 -15.46
N VAL A 140 -1.35 -1.32 -14.48
CA VAL A 140 -2.32 -0.80 -13.48
C VAL A 140 -3.47 -0.08 -14.19
N GLU A 141 -3.19 0.76 -15.17
CA GLU A 141 -4.19 1.49 -15.96
C GLU A 141 -5.11 0.54 -16.75
N LYS A 142 -4.52 -0.50 -17.35
CA LYS A 142 -5.27 -1.56 -18.05
C LYS A 142 -6.22 -2.28 -17.08
N ILE A 143 -5.75 -2.66 -15.90
CA ILE A 143 -6.55 -3.33 -14.88
C ILE A 143 -7.66 -2.41 -14.36
N LEU A 144 -7.39 -1.14 -14.10
CA LEU A 144 -8.40 -0.17 -13.69
C LEU A 144 -9.51 0.05 -14.75
N SER A 145 -9.23 -0.22 -16.01
CA SER A 145 -10.19 -0.15 -17.11
C SER A 145 -10.94 -1.48 -17.36
N SER A 146 -10.56 -2.56 -16.65
CA SER A 146 -11.18 -3.89 -16.78
C SER A 146 -12.36 -4.06 -15.83
N GLN A 147 -13.06 -5.21 -15.95
CA GLN A 147 -14.13 -5.58 -15.02
C GLN A 147 -13.58 -5.99 -13.63
N ASP A 148 -12.47 -6.73 -13.59
CA ASP A 148 -11.80 -7.12 -12.35
C ASP A 148 -10.68 -6.14 -12.03
N ARG A 149 -10.98 -5.18 -11.14
CA ARG A 149 -10.06 -4.13 -10.65
C ARG A 149 -9.38 -4.52 -9.34
N SER A 150 -9.11 -5.81 -9.15
CA SER A 150 -8.50 -6.30 -7.92
C SER A 150 -6.96 -6.30 -7.98
N PHE A 151 -6.32 -6.18 -6.81
CA PHE A 151 -4.89 -6.42 -6.68
C PHE A 151 -4.49 -7.84 -7.09
N GLN A 152 -5.36 -8.84 -6.85
CA GLN A 152 -5.09 -10.22 -7.24
C GLN A 152 -4.94 -10.35 -8.76
N HIS A 153 -5.80 -9.68 -9.53
CA HIS A 153 -5.71 -9.65 -10.99
C HIS A 153 -4.43 -8.93 -11.45
N LEU A 154 -4.17 -7.72 -10.94
CA LEU A 154 -2.95 -6.97 -11.25
C LEU A 154 -1.69 -7.81 -11.02
N ILE A 155 -1.59 -8.43 -9.85
CA ILE A 155 -0.38 -9.15 -9.45
C ILE A 155 -0.18 -10.40 -10.30
N ARG A 156 -1.25 -11.18 -10.59
CA ARG A 156 -1.13 -12.33 -11.47
C ARG A 156 -0.58 -11.95 -12.85
N GLU A 157 -1.08 -10.86 -13.43
CA GLU A 157 -0.58 -10.39 -14.74
C GLU A 157 0.86 -9.86 -14.63
N ALA A 158 1.22 -9.18 -13.55
CA ALA A 158 2.56 -8.69 -13.30
C ALA A 158 3.58 -9.83 -13.08
N LEU A 159 3.17 -10.92 -12.45
CA LEU A 159 4.00 -12.13 -12.27
C LEU A 159 4.20 -12.86 -13.61
N LYS A 160 3.15 -13.01 -14.42
CA LYS A 160 3.24 -13.60 -15.77
C LYS A 160 4.21 -12.85 -16.67
N SER A 161 4.22 -11.51 -16.59
CA SER A 161 5.12 -10.67 -17.39
C SER A 161 6.53 -10.56 -16.81
N GLY A 162 6.81 -11.12 -15.63
CA GLY A 162 8.08 -10.97 -14.93
C GLY A 162 8.32 -9.56 -14.37
N THR A 163 7.30 -8.69 -14.38
CA THR A 163 7.40 -7.32 -13.84
C THR A 163 7.48 -7.33 -12.30
N MET A 164 6.88 -8.31 -11.66
CA MET A 164 6.97 -8.55 -10.21
C MET A 164 7.38 -10.00 -9.93
N LYS A 165 7.84 -10.23 -8.69
CA LYS A 165 8.14 -11.55 -8.13
C LYS A 165 7.33 -11.73 -6.85
N ALA A 166 6.88 -12.96 -6.60
CA ALA A 166 6.27 -13.32 -5.33
C ALA A 166 7.34 -13.74 -4.31
N LYS A 167 7.12 -13.37 -3.04
CA LYS A 167 7.89 -13.83 -1.89
C LYS A 167 6.94 -14.59 -0.98
N GLU A 168 7.12 -15.90 -0.87
CA GLU A 168 6.37 -16.70 0.09
C GLU A 168 6.70 -16.28 1.52
N ILE A 169 5.65 -16.09 2.33
CA ILE A 169 5.77 -15.65 3.71
C ILE A 169 5.57 -16.84 4.64
N PRO A 170 6.56 -17.17 5.46
CA PRO A 170 6.42 -18.28 6.43
C PRO A 170 5.36 -17.93 7.49
N LEU A 171 4.66 -18.96 8.00
CA LEU A 171 3.56 -18.84 8.96
C LEU A 171 3.87 -17.90 10.16
N PRO A 172 5.07 -17.93 10.78
CA PRO A 172 5.37 -17.02 11.89
C PRO A 172 5.30 -15.53 11.52
N GLN A 173 5.47 -15.19 10.24
CA GLN A 173 5.40 -13.80 9.75
C GLN A 173 4.02 -13.44 9.19
N ALA A 174 3.09 -14.39 9.06
CA ALA A 174 1.76 -14.15 8.51
C ALA A 174 0.97 -13.10 9.33
N ALA A 175 1.22 -13.02 10.63
CA ALA A 175 0.61 -12.02 11.52
C ALA A 175 0.88 -10.58 11.12
N LEU A 176 1.99 -10.28 10.41
CA LEU A 176 2.30 -8.95 9.89
C LEU A 176 1.25 -8.45 8.89
N PHE A 177 0.53 -9.37 8.25
CA PHE A 177 -0.44 -9.11 7.19
C PHE A 177 -1.89 -9.09 7.68
N THR A 178 -2.10 -9.09 8.99
CA THR A 178 -3.44 -8.98 9.57
C THR A 178 -4.03 -7.63 9.28
N ASN A 179 -5.18 -7.63 8.59
CA ASN A 179 -5.95 -6.43 8.29
C ASN A 179 -6.93 -6.12 9.43
N TRP A 180 -6.94 -4.89 9.87
CA TRP A 180 -7.97 -4.39 10.78
C TRP A 180 -9.25 -4.05 10.01
N ASN A 181 -10.23 -4.95 10.07
CA ASN A 181 -11.49 -4.83 9.32
C ASN A 181 -12.69 -4.46 10.19
N SER A 182 -12.58 -4.53 11.52
CA SER A 182 -13.66 -4.24 12.45
C SER A 182 -13.15 -3.52 13.70
N PRO A 183 -14.04 -2.84 14.46
CA PRO A 183 -13.69 -2.27 15.77
C PRO A 183 -13.22 -3.32 16.79
N LYS A 184 -13.58 -4.59 16.61
CA LYS A 184 -13.14 -5.70 17.48
C LYS A 184 -11.66 -6.03 17.29
N ASP A 185 -11.10 -5.75 16.12
CA ASP A 185 -9.69 -5.99 15.81
C ASP A 185 -8.78 -4.98 16.54
N THR A 186 -9.35 -3.88 17.05
CA THR A 186 -8.62 -2.82 17.78
C THR A 186 -8.45 -3.09 19.27
N GLY A 187 -9.12 -4.12 19.81
CA GLY A 187 -9.24 -4.39 21.25
C GLY A 187 -8.14 -5.24 21.88
N HIS A 188 -7.12 -5.62 21.15
CA HIS A 188 -6.01 -6.44 21.67
C HIS A 188 -4.65 -5.78 21.33
N CYS A 189 -4.36 -4.72 22.07
CA CYS A 189 -3.00 -4.17 22.25
C CYS A 189 -2.72 -3.97 23.72
#